data_72b7684ac240e79acaaf645fc409e571
#
_entry.id   72b7684ac240e79acaaf645fc409e571
#
_cell.length_a   1.000
_cell.length_b   1.000
_cell.length_c   1.000
_cell.angle_alpha   90.00
_cell.angle_beta   90.00
_cell.angle_gamma   90.00
#
_symmetry.space_group_name_H-M   'P 1'
#
loop_
_entity.id
_entity.type
_entity.pdbx_description
1 polymer ?
#
loop_
_entity_poly.entity_id
_entity_poly.type
_entity_poly.pdbx_seq_one_letter_code
_entity_poly.pdbx_strand_id
1 'polypeptide(L)'
;MPETGACRTTPGSPIDQEGPMPALPASPVRSRRWRLDRRSLLLALLLFGLLVLLATLGRHWGWIRSFGGDLLAVVWLYYLMGSALRAPAAWLASAAFAVGALLELGQYLAAQLHWQFSSPVLRIVLGSTADGFDLLAYALGALLAWWLERRR
;
A
#
# COMPACT_ATOMS: atom_id res chain seq x y z
N MET A 1 -13.68 -23.39 90.71
CA MET A 1 -14.29 -23.77 89.42
C MET A 1 -14.16 -22.60 88.55
N PRO A 2 -13.34 -22.58 87.52
CA PRO A 2 -13.23 -21.56 86.52
C PRO A 2 -13.82 -22.05 85.21
N GLU A 3 -14.70 -21.26 84.67
CA GLU A 3 -15.25 -21.47 83.30
C GLU A 3 -14.34 -20.90 82.26
N THR A 4 -13.92 -21.79 81.37
CA THR A 4 -13.13 -21.47 80.18
C THR A 4 -14.00 -20.88 79.12
N GLY A 5 -13.80 -19.57 78.82
CA GLY A 5 -14.37 -18.86 77.67
C GLY A 5 -13.70 -19.30 76.38
N ALA A 6 -14.41 -20.04 75.59
CA ALA A 6 -13.94 -20.37 74.19
C ALA A 6 -14.07 -19.18 73.28
N CYS A 7 -12.93 -18.70 72.81
CA CYS A 7 -12.82 -17.73 71.76
C CYS A 7 -13.25 -18.32 70.39
N ARG A 8 -14.41 -17.92 69.88
CA ARG A 8 -14.93 -18.35 68.57
C ARG A 8 -14.26 -17.52 67.47
N THR A 9 -13.28 -18.07 66.81
CA THR A 9 -12.71 -17.53 65.62
C THR A 9 -13.71 -17.62 64.48
N THR A 10 -14.18 -16.49 63.98
CA THR A 10 -14.96 -16.38 62.76
C THR A 10 -14.09 -16.68 61.54
N PRO A 11 -14.51 -17.55 60.61
CA PRO A 11 -13.77 -17.76 59.36
C PRO A 11 -13.86 -16.50 58.53
N GLY A 12 -12.66 -15.99 58.12
CA GLY A 12 -12.51 -14.84 57.24
C GLY A 12 -13.21 -15.09 55.89
N SER A 13 -13.86 -14.07 55.43
CA SER A 13 -14.57 -14.09 54.15
C SER A 13 -13.62 -14.32 52.95
N PRO A 14 -14.08 -15.03 51.90
CA PRO A 14 -13.22 -15.48 50.77
C PRO A 14 -12.94 -14.39 49.73
N ILE A 15 -13.00 -13.11 50.05
CA ILE A 15 -12.95 -11.99 49.07
C ILE A 15 -11.57 -11.37 48.92
N ASP A 16 -10.57 -11.78 49.66
CA ASP A 16 -9.24 -11.13 49.63
C ASP A 16 -8.17 -11.88 48.80
N GLN A 17 -8.60 -12.70 47.82
CA GLN A 17 -7.70 -13.31 46.84
C GLN A 17 -7.86 -12.64 45.47
N GLU A 18 -7.75 -11.31 45.40
CA GLU A 18 -7.39 -10.67 44.13
C GLU A 18 -5.89 -10.98 43.87
N GLY A 19 -5.64 -12.14 43.29
CA GLY A 19 -4.35 -12.42 42.70
C GLY A 19 -4.04 -11.37 41.62
N PRO A 20 -2.76 -11.04 41.38
CA PRO A 20 -2.39 -10.05 40.34
C PRO A 20 -3.00 -10.47 39.00
N MET A 21 -3.84 -9.60 38.43
CA MET A 21 -4.42 -9.82 37.11
C MET A 21 -3.30 -10.19 36.12
N PRO A 22 -3.47 -11.28 35.34
CA PRO A 22 -2.48 -11.59 34.30
C PRO A 22 -2.40 -10.40 33.35
N ALA A 23 -1.20 -9.82 33.27
CA ALA A 23 -0.89 -8.75 32.33
C ALA A 23 -1.27 -9.23 30.93
N LEU A 24 -2.24 -8.58 30.29
CA LEU A 24 -2.59 -8.85 28.90
C LEU A 24 -1.29 -8.76 28.08
N PRO A 25 -0.98 -9.74 27.23
CA PRO A 25 0.20 -9.67 26.40
C PRO A 25 0.08 -8.42 25.53
N ALA A 26 1.00 -7.47 25.75
CA ALA A 26 1.12 -6.30 24.90
C ALA A 26 1.25 -6.80 23.46
N SER A 27 0.24 -6.55 22.65
CA SER A 27 0.28 -6.85 21.22
C SER A 27 1.55 -6.17 20.66
N PRO A 28 2.46 -6.90 20.01
CA PRO A 28 3.65 -6.29 19.46
C PRO A 28 3.19 -5.24 18.43
N VAL A 29 3.34 -3.98 18.77
CA VAL A 29 3.24 -2.89 17.79
C VAL A 29 4.27 -3.22 16.72
N ARG A 30 3.78 -3.78 15.62
CA ARG A 30 4.60 -4.17 14.47
C ARG A 30 5.23 -2.90 13.94
N SER A 31 6.42 -2.57 14.43
CA SER A 31 7.19 -1.43 13.96
C SER A 31 7.34 -1.57 12.45
N ARG A 32 6.74 -0.65 11.73
CA ARG A 32 6.85 -0.50 10.27
C ARG A 32 8.32 -0.21 9.97
N ARG A 33 9.13 -1.25 9.83
CA ARG A 33 10.56 -1.07 9.56
C ARG A 33 10.73 -0.72 8.09
N TRP A 34 11.10 0.51 7.83
CA TRP A 34 11.66 0.96 6.57
C TRP A 34 12.91 0.11 6.29
N ARG A 35 12.91 -0.62 5.22
CA ARG A 35 14.08 -1.40 4.82
C ARG A 35 14.17 -1.36 3.30
N LEU A 36 15.25 -0.76 2.82
CA LEU A 36 15.55 -0.76 1.40
C LEU A 36 15.80 -2.21 0.93
N ASP A 37 14.84 -2.74 0.19
CA ASP A 37 15.04 -4.01 -0.50
C ASP A 37 15.71 -3.74 -1.85
N ARG A 38 17.00 -4.12 -1.93
CA ARG A 38 17.84 -3.89 -3.11
C ARG A 38 17.25 -4.52 -4.38
N ARG A 39 16.58 -5.67 -4.27
CA ARG A 39 15.97 -6.34 -5.42
C ARG A 39 14.81 -5.54 -5.98
N SER A 40 13.88 -5.14 -5.14
CA SER A 40 12.74 -4.31 -5.53
C SER A 40 13.20 -2.96 -6.08
N LEU A 41 14.24 -2.38 -5.50
CA LEU A 41 14.81 -1.13 -5.99
C LEU A 41 15.44 -1.29 -7.38
N LEU A 42 16.22 -2.35 -7.62
CA LEU A 42 16.80 -2.63 -8.93
C LEU A 42 15.72 -2.86 -9.99
N LEU A 43 14.66 -3.62 -9.66
CA LEU A 43 13.52 -3.82 -10.55
C LEU A 43 12.80 -2.50 -10.84
N ALA A 44 12.61 -1.66 -9.84
CA ALA A 44 12.01 -0.34 -10.03
C ALA A 44 12.88 0.54 -10.94
N LEU A 45 14.20 0.53 -10.80
CA LEU A 45 15.11 1.28 -11.67
C LEU A 45 15.09 0.76 -13.10
N LEU A 46 15.08 -0.58 -13.30
CA LEU A 46 14.97 -1.19 -14.64
C LEU A 46 13.65 -0.84 -15.31
N LEU A 47 12.53 -0.94 -14.57
CA LEU A 47 11.21 -0.58 -15.07
C LEU A 47 11.10 0.91 -15.39
N PHE A 48 11.72 1.77 -14.59
CA PHE A 48 11.80 3.19 -14.88
C PHE A 48 12.55 3.47 -16.18
N GLY A 49 13.71 2.82 -16.37
CA GLY A 49 14.45 2.90 -17.63
C GLY A 49 13.62 2.43 -18.83
N LEU A 50 12.86 1.34 -18.67
CA LEU A 50 11.95 0.84 -19.70
C LEU A 50 10.81 1.81 -20.00
N LEU A 51 10.24 2.46 -18.97
CA LEU A 51 9.22 3.51 -19.14
C LEU A 51 9.76 4.70 -19.93
N VAL A 52 10.98 5.18 -19.60
CA VAL A 52 11.64 6.26 -20.33
C VAL A 52 11.90 5.85 -21.77
N LEU A 53 12.36 4.62 -21.99
CA LEU A 53 12.60 4.09 -23.33
C LEU A 53 11.30 4.03 -24.14
N LEU A 54 10.21 3.53 -23.53
CA LEU A 54 8.90 3.46 -24.16
C LEU A 54 8.35 4.88 -24.47
N ALA A 55 8.55 5.82 -23.57
CA ALA A 55 8.12 7.21 -23.75
C ALA A 55 8.88 7.90 -24.91
N THR A 56 10.16 7.60 -25.09
CA THR A 56 11.02 8.25 -26.09
C THR A 56 10.96 7.56 -27.46
N LEU A 57 11.12 6.24 -27.49
CA LEU A 57 11.15 5.46 -28.74
C LEU A 57 9.77 5.03 -29.22
N GLY A 58 8.82 4.86 -28.31
CA GLY A 58 7.46 4.38 -28.60
C GLY A 58 6.54 5.40 -29.27
N ARG A 59 7.05 6.55 -29.73
CA ARG A 59 6.22 7.64 -30.29
C ARG A 59 5.32 7.22 -31.46
N HIS A 60 5.71 6.19 -32.19
CA HIS A 60 4.96 5.66 -33.33
C HIS A 60 3.96 4.54 -32.98
N TRP A 61 3.95 4.05 -31.73
CA TRP A 61 3.17 2.88 -31.33
C TRP A 61 1.79 3.23 -30.74
N GLY A 62 1.33 4.45 -30.91
CA GLY A 62 -0.03 4.88 -30.58
C GLY A 62 -0.55 4.36 -29.22
N TRP A 63 -1.66 3.65 -29.28
CA TRP A 63 -2.33 3.12 -28.08
C TRP A 63 -1.53 2.07 -27.30
N ILE A 64 -0.64 1.29 -27.99
CA ILE A 64 0.21 0.29 -27.32
C ILE A 64 1.16 0.99 -26.34
N ARG A 65 1.67 2.16 -26.71
CA ARG A 65 2.52 2.96 -25.82
C ARG A 65 1.74 3.49 -24.62
N SER A 66 0.52 3.98 -24.84
CA SER A 66 -0.33 4.51 -23.76
C SER A 66 -0.66 3.38 -22.78
N PHE A 67 -1.39 2.38 -23.24
CA PHE A 67 -1.82 1.25 -22.42
C PHE A 67 -0.64 0.49 -21.78
N GLY A 68 0.41 0.20 -22.55
CA GLY A 68 1.62 -0.46 -22.04
C GLY A 68 2.40 0.40 -21.05
N GLY A 69 2.43 1.72 -21.25
CA GLY A 69 3.03 2.68 -20.33
C GLY A 69 2.31 2.70 -18.98
N ASP A 70 0.99 2.75 -18.99
CA ASP A 70 0.16 2.79 -17.79
C ASP A 70 0.25 1.50 -16.99
N LEU A 71 0.20 0.34 -17.69
CA LEU A 71 0.43 -0.96 -17.07
C LEU A 71 1.81 -1.03 -16.40
N LEU A 72 2.87 -0.63 -17.12
CA LEU A 72 4.23 -0.64 -16.60
C LEU A 72 4.42 0.37 -15.47
N ALA A 73 3.74 1.52 -15.50
CA ALA A 73 3.81 2.53 -14.45
C ALA A 73 3.29 1.99 -13.12
N VAL A 74 2.20 1.22 -13.12
CA VAL A 74 1.67 0.57 -11.91
C VAL A 74 2.60 -0.53 -11.40
N VAL A 75 3.16 -1.35 -12.30
CA VAL A 75 4.17 -2.36 -11.92
C VAL A 75 5.42 -1.68 -11.33
N TRP A 76 5.88 -0.61 -11.93
CA TRP A 76 6.99 0.20 -11.43
C TRP A 76 6.69 0.76 -10.04
N LEU A 77 5.52 1.36 -9.84
CA LEU A 77 5.10 1.92 -8.57
C LEU A 77 5.01 0.85 -7.48
N TYR A 78 4.53 -0.35 -7.82
CA TYR A 78 4.51 -1.51 -6.93
C TYR A 78 5.92 -1.83 -6.40
N TYR A 79 6.91 -1.99 -7.28
CA TYR A 79 8.28 -2.29 -6.87
C TYR A 79 8.96 -1.12 -6.16
N LEU A 80 8.65 0.11 -6.54
CA LEU A 80 9.14 1.30 -5.85
C LEU A 80 8.64 1.35 -4.41
N MET A 81 7.34 1.15 -4.20
CA MET A 81 6.74 1.08 -2.85
C MET A 81 7.28 -0.13 -2.07
N GLY A 82 7.40 -1.30 -2.71
CA GLY A 82 7.95 -2.51 -2.12
C GLY A 82 9.42 -2.38 -1.72
N SER A 83 10.19 -1.50 -2.38
CA SER A 83 11.58 -1.21 -2.00
C SER A 83 11.70 -0.48 -0.67
N ALA A 84 10.70 0.34 -0.33
CA ALA A 84 10.69 1.19 0.87
C ALA A 84 9.78 0.64 1.99
N LEU A 85 8.70 -0.07 1.63
CA LEU A 85 7.66 -0.50 2.56
C LEU A 85 7.60 -2.02 2.66
N ARG A 86 7.63 -2.54 3.89
CA ARG A 86 7.32 -3.94 4.17
C ARG A 86 5.82 -4.11 4.38
N ALA A 87 5.11 -4.44 3.31
CA ALA A 87 3.68 -4.68 3.35
C ALA A 87 3.34 -5.96 2.56
N PRO A 88 2.19 -6.57 2.80
CA PRO A 88 1.71 -7.71 2.00
C PRO A 88 1.62 -7.32 0.51
N ALA A 89 1.95 -8.26 -0.38
CA ALA A 89 1.92 -8.02 -1.81
C ALA A 89 0.56 -7.50 -2.31
N ALA A 90 -0.54 -8.03 -1.77
CA ALA A 90 -1.88 -7.58 -2.11
C ALA A 90 -2.11 -6.10 -1.72
N TRP A 91 -1.60 -5.67 -0.57
CA TRP A 91 -1.73 -4.28 -0.14
C TRP A 91 -0.93 -3.33 -1.05
N LEU A 92 0.31 -3.70 -1.40
CA LEU A 92 1.14 -2.92 -2.32
C LEU A 92 0.50 -2.81 -3.71
N ALA A 93 -0.05 -3.91 -4.22
CA ALA A 93 -0.74 -3.94 -5.51
C ALA A 93 -2.00 -3.05 -5.49
N SER A 94 -2.82 -3.15 -4.44
CA SER A 94 -4.00 -2.30 -4.27
C SER A 94 -3.62 -0.82 -4.13
N ALA A 95 -2.55 -0.50 -3.41
CA ALA A 95 -2.08 0.87 -3.25
C ALA A 95 -1.56 1.44 -4.59
N ALA A 96 -0.79 0.65 -5.36
CA ALA A 96 -0.32 1.05 -6.68
C ALA A 96 -1.48 1.30 -7.66
N PHE A 97 -2.48 0.41 -7.68
CA PHE A 97 -3.71 0.60 -8.43
C PHE A 97 -4.47 1.86 -7.99
N ALA A 98 -4.62 2.07 -6.69
CA ALA A 98 -5.33 3.23 -6.15
C ALA A 98 -4.67 4.55 -6.56
N VAL A 99 -3.33 4.61 -6.60
CA VAL A 99 -2.62 5.81 -7.09
C VAL A 99 -2.96 6.07 -8.56
N GLY A 100 -2.92 5.04 -9.42
CA GLY A 100 -3.32 5.18 -10.84
C GLY A 100 -4.76 5.65 -10.97
N ALA A 101 -5.70 5.01 -10.26
CA ALA A 101 -7.12 5.38 -10.28
C ALA A 101 -7.37 6.81 -9.76
N LEU A 102 -6.63 7.26 -8.75
CA LEU A 102 -6.73 8.64 -8.25
C LEU A 102 -6.19 9.66 -9.25
N LEU A 103 -5.13 9.34 -9.99
CA LEU A 103 -4.64 10.17 -11.07
C LEU A 103 -5.70 10.33 -12.17
N GLU A 104 -6.33 9.22 -12.58
CA GLU A 104 -7.38 9.20 -13.58
C GLU A 104 -8.61 10.01 -13.13
N LEU A 105 -9.03 9.82 -11.88
CA LEU A 105 -10.10 10.60 -11.28
C LEU A 105 -9.75 12.10 -11.27
N GLY A 106 -8.51 12.44 -10.93
CA GLY A 106 -8.01 13.81 -10.95
C GLY A 106 -8.07 14.43 -12.34
N GLN A 107 -7.70 13.68 -13.38
CA GLN A 107 -7.80 14.10 -14.79
C GLN A 107 -9.26 14.34 -15.20
N TYR A 108 -10.13 13.39 -14.84
CA TYR A 108 -11.57 13.52 -15.12
C TYR A 108 -12.16 14.76 -14.46
N LEU A 109 -11.88 14.99 -13.18
CA LEU A 109 -12.37 16.16 -12.45
C LEU A 109 -11.79 17.46 -13.00
N ALA A 110 -10.51 17.48 -13.36
CA ALA A 110 -9.88 18.64 -13.97
C ALA A 110 -10.51 18.99 -15.32
N ALA A 111 -10.84 17.98 -16.14
CA ALA A 111 -11.54 18.15 -17.41
C ALA A 111 -12.95 18.71 -17.20
N GLN A 112 -13.70 18.18 -16.23
CA GLN A 112 -15.07 18.66 -15.91
C GLN A 112 -15.08 20.10 -15.38
N LEU A 113 -14.10 20.46 -14.56
CA LEU A 113 -13.96 21.79 -13.98
C LEU A 113 -13.28 22.80 -14.93
N HIS A 114 -12.92 22.39 -16.17
CA HIS A 114 -12.17 23.19 -17.13
C HIS A 114 -10.87 23.78 -16.53
N TRP A 115 -10.27 23.04 -15.63
CA TRP A 115 -9.08 23.48 -14.89
C TRP A 115 -7.85 23.38 -15.78
N GLN A 116 -7.30 24.53 -16.17
CA GLN A 116 -6.08 24.59 -16.96
C GLN A 116 -4.87 24.68 -16.03
N PHE A 117 -4.06 23.63 -16.04
CA PHE A 117 -2.80 23.63 -15.28
C PHE A 117 -1.76 24.50 -16.01
N SER A 118 -1.27 25.53 -15.32
CA SER A 118 -0.20 26.41 -15.84
C SER A 118 1.16 25.70 -15.90
N SER A 119 1.35 24.60 -15.14
CA SER A 119 2.60 23.85 -15.11
C SER A 119 2.66 22.85 -16.28
N PRO A 120 3.71 22.90 -17.13
CA PRO A 120 3.89 21.94 -18.21
C PRO A 120 4.09 20.51 -17.68
N VAL A 121 4.71 20.36 -16.51
CA VAL A 121 4.92 19.05 -15.86
C VAL A 121 3.59 18.41 -15.45
N LEU A 122 2.70 19.17 -14.83
CA LEU A 122 1.37 18.68 -14.45
C LEU A 122 0.55 18.29 -15.68
N ARG A 123 0.66 19.04 -16.76
CA ARG A 123 -0.03 18.74 -18.01
C ARG A 123 0.49 17.47 -18.70
N ILE A 124 1.78 17.15 -18.53
CA ILE A 124 2.37 15.89 -19.03
C ILE A 124 1.95 14.71 -18.16
N VAL A 125 2.00 14.86 -16.82
CA VAL A 125 1.70 13.79 -15.85
C VAL A 125 0.21 13.48 -15.81
N LEU A 126 -0.63 14.52 -15.84
CA LEU A 126 -2.09 14.37 -15.80
C LEU A 126 -2.72 14.09 -17.17
N GLY A 127 -1.94 14.18 -18.27
CA GLY A 127 -2.48 13.94 -19.60
C GLY A 127 -3.56 14.94 -20.04
N SER A 128 -4.18 14.67 -21.21
CA SER A 128 -5.20 15.55 -21.77
C SER A 128 -6.62 14.94 -21.76
N THR A 129 -6.75 13.62 -21.54
CA THR A 129 -8.02 12.91 -21.63
C THR A 129 -8.03 11.75 -20.64
N ALA A 130 -9.05 11.74 -19.77
CA ALA A 130 -9.35 10.59 -18.93
C ALA A 130 -9.91 9.46 -19.83
N ASP A 131 -9.28 8.29 -19.81
CA ASP A 131 -9.72 7.12 -20.59
C ASP A 131 -9.96 5.91 -19.63
N GLY A 132 -11.16 5.36 -19.70
CA GLY A 132 -11.49 4.16 -18.91
C GLY A 132 -10.61 2.93 -19.22
N PHE A 133 -9.93 2.91 -20.37
CA PHE A 133 -8.95 1.87 -20.70
C PHE A 133 -7.69 1.95 -19.83
N ASP A 134 -7.34 3.15 -19.33
CA ASP A 134 -6.20 3.33 -18.46
C ASP A 134 -6.44 2.67 -17.09
N LEU A 135 -7.69 2.71 -16.58
CA LEU A 135 -8.06 1.95 -15.38
C LEU A 135 -7.86 0.43 -15.56
N LEU A 136 -8.19 -0.09 -16.75
CA LEU A 136 -7.97 -1.50 -17.06
C LEU A 136 -6.47 -1.83 -17.09
N ALA A 137 -5.64 -0.96 -17.67
CA ALA A 137 -4.19 -1.11 -17.69
C ALA A 137 -3.63 -1.12 -16.26
N TYR A 138 -4.10 -0.22 -15.39
CA TYR A 138 -3.70 -0.17 -13.97
C TYR A 138 -4.11 -1.43 -13.22
N ALA A 139 -5.33 -1.93 -13.42
CA ALA A 139 -5.80 -3.16 -12.80
C ALA A 139 -4.96 -4.38 -13.24
N LEU A 140 -4.66 -4.49 -14.54
CA LEU A 140 -3.83 -5.56 -15.07
C LEU A 140 -2.38 -5.45 -14.58
N GLY A 141 -1.81 -4.25 -14.49
CA GLY A 141 -0.48 -4.00 -13.95
C GLY A 141 -0.37 -4.41 -12.49
N ALA A 142 -1.36 -4.03 -11.67
CA ALA A 142 -1.42 -4.40 -10.25
C ALA A 142 -1.57 -5.92 -10.06
N LEU A 143 -2.43 -6.55 -10.86
CA LEU A 143 -2.66 -8.00 -10.84
C LEU A 143 -1.37 -8.75 -11.25
N LEU A 144 -0.69 -8.28 -12.30
CA LEU A 144 0.56 -8.86 -12.78
C LEU A 144 1.65 -8.77 -11.71
N ALA A 145 1.83 -7.60 -11.08
CA ALA A 145 2.80 -7.41 -10.02
C ALA A 145 2.54 -8.34 -8.82
N TRP A 146 1.28 -8.40 -8.38
CA TRP A 146 0.88 -9.30 -7.31
C TRP A 146 1.09 -10.77 -7.64
N TRP A 147 0.74 -11.20 -8.86
CA TRP A 147 0.92 -12.59 -9.31
C TRP A 147 2.39 -12.99 -9.39
N LEU A 148 3.26 -12.11 -9.91
CA LEU A 148 4.70 -12.34 -9.96
C LEU A 148 5.30 -12.51 -8.55
N GLU A 149 4.83 -11.74 -7.58
CA GLU A 149 5.32 -11.83 -6.21
C GLU A 149 4.80 -13.07 -5.48
N ARG A 150 3.57 -13.53 -5.77
CA ARG A 150 3.02 -14.77 -5.20
C ARG A 150 3.74 -16.03 -5.65
N ARG A 151 4.40 -15.99 -6.79
CA ARG A 151 5.18 -17.12 -7.33
C ARG A 151 6.61 -17.21 -6.80
N ARG A 152 7.03 -16.21 -6.01
CA ARG A 152 8.34 -16.17 -5.36
C ARG A 152 8.27 -16.71 -3.93
#